data_e59202a01663d1d1004c75c420e7acb8
#
_entry.id   e59202a01663d1d1004c75c420e7acb8
#
_cell.length_a   1.000
_cell.length_b   1.000
_cell.length_c   1.000
_cell.angle_alpha   90.00
_cell.angle_beta   90.00
_cell.angle_gamma   90.00
#
_symmetry.space_group_name_H-M   'P 1'
#
loop_
_entity.id
_entity.type
_entity.pdbx_description
1 polymer ?
#
loop_
_entity_poly.entity_id
_entity_poly.type
_entity_poly.pdbx_seq_one_letter_code
_entity_poly.pdbx_strand_id
1 'polypeptide(L)'
;SEVLLEESILGWKEYELEMMRDKNDNVVVVCSIENVDPVGVHTGDSITVAPAMTLTDREYQKLRDISINVIREVGVDTGGCNIQFAVNPVDGRVVVIEMNPRVSRSSALASKATGFAIAKIATKLALGYTMDEIPNDITQKTPASFEPVLDYVVVKVPRFAFEKFPAADPTLTTTMKSVGEAMAIGRNFTEALQKALRSLEQKGSELAFPQDADPQALLAAASTATTDRLSQTQQALYACATIEEAFEATAIDPWFLDQFVLINEVADEIRDAEVLDEALLRRAKRHGFSDAQIGSLRHMDAAVVRGVRHALGVRPVYKTVDTCAAEFEAFTPYRYSSYDLETEVAPHEGESVIILGSGPNRIGQGIEFDYSCVHATMALREAGYETVMVNCNPETVSTDYDISDRLYFEPLTLEDVLEVIAAEEASGGVRGVFVPVSYTHLTLADERSS
;
A
#
# COMPACT_ATOMS: atom_id res chain seq x y z
N SER A 1 17.72 -8.40 39.35
CA SER A 1 17.11 -8.15 38.03
C SER A 1 15.93 -7.21 38.24
N GLU A 2 15.83 -6.17 37.47
CA GLU A 2 14.70 -5.25 37.45
C GLU A 2 13.74 -5.69 36.34
N VAL A 3 12.45 -5.52 36.54
CA VAL A 3 11.39 -5.80 35.56
C VAL A 3 10.46 -4.59 35.48
N LEU A 4 10.00 -4.29 34.29
CA LEU A 4 8.96 -3.30 34.05
C LEU A 4 7.61 -4.02 34.06
N LEU A 5 6.65 -3.49 34.83
CA LEU A 5 5.28 -3.98 34.86
C LEU A 5 4.37 -2.95 34.22
N GLU A 6 3.65 -3.37 33.19
CA GLU A 6 2.75 -2.53 32.42
C GLU A 6 1.36 -3.17 32.32
N GLU A 7 0.33 -2.36 32.09
CA GLU A 7 -0.99 -2.84 31.73
C GLU A 7 -0.94 -3.46 30.33
N SER A 8 -1.51 -4.64 30.15
CA SER A 8 -1.62 -5.26 28.84
C SER A 8 -2.68 -4.56 27.99
N ILE A 9 -2.29 -4.15 26.79
CA ILE A 9 -3.16 -3.58 25.77
C ILE A 9 -3.28 -4.50 24.54
N LEU A 10 -2.95 -5.79 24.69
CA LEU A 10 -3.07 -6.78 23.62
C LEU A 10 -4.52 -6.82 23.10
N GLY A 11 -4.66 -6.89 21.77
CA GLY A 11 -5.96 -6.93 21.12
C GLY A 11 -6.64 -5.55 20.94
N TRP A 12 -6.02 -4.44 21.41
CA TRP A 12 -6.52 -3.11 21.12
C TRP A 12 -6.24 -2.73 19.67
N LYS A 13 -7.02 -1.77 19.13
CA LYS A 13 -6.79 -1.20 17.81
C LYS A 13 -5.53 -0.35 17.82
N GLU A 14 -4.77 -0.38 16.75
CA GLU A 14 -3.52 0.38 16.62
C GLU A 14 -3.58 1.40 15.48
N TYR A 15 -3.19 2.64 15.81
CA TYR A 15 -3.15 3.76 14.87
C TYR A 15 -1.83 4.49 14.96
N GLU A 16 -1.44 5.09 13.84
CA GLU A 16 -0.25 5.93 13.76
C GLU A 16 -0.61 7.27 13.11
N LEU A 17 -0.02 8.36 13.60
CA LEU A 17 -0.07 9.65 12.94
C LEU A 17 1.36 10.10 12.58
N GLU A 18 1.58 10.33 11.28
CA GLU A 18 2.77 11.00 10.78
C GLU A 18 2.57 12.51 10.89
N MET A 19 3.44 13.16 11.65
CA MET A 19 3.29 14.57 12.02
C MET A 19 4.51 15.37 11.61
N MET A 20 4.30 16.65 11.33
CA MET A 20 5.38 17.63 11.21
C MET A 20 5.09 18.86 12.06
N ARG A 21 6.15 19.45 12.62
CA ARG A 21 6.08 20.72 13.37
C ARG A 21 7.29 21.58 13.06
N ASP A 22 7.07 22.89 12.98
CA ASP A 22 8.12 23.88 12.82
C ASP A 22 8.31 24.76 14.09
N LYS A 23 9.33 25.62 14.04
CA LYS A 23 9.70 26.52 15.14
C LYS A 23 8.62 27.56 15.49
N ASN A 24 7.69 27.85 14.58
CA ASN A 24 6.56 28.77 14.80
C ASN A 24 5.32 28.06 15.33
N ASP A 25 5.46 26.77 15.69
CA ASP A 25 4.37 25.92 16.19
C ASP A 25 3.28 25.63 15.14
N ASN A 26 3.59 25.73 13.85
CA ASN A 26 2.74 25.14 12.83
C ASN A 26 2.85 23.62 12.93
N VAL A 27 1.72 22.94 13.05
CA VAL A 27 1.64 21.48 13.18
C VAL A 27 0.73 20.93 12.10
N VAL A 28 1.19 19.88 11.40
CA VAL A 28 0.46 19.20 10.33
C VAL A 28 0.45 17.71 10.59
N VAL A 29 -0.71 17.08 10.49
CA VAL A 29 -0.84 15.63 10.33
C VAL A 29 -0.69 15.31 8.85
N VAL A 30 0.43 14.71 8.48
CA VAL A 30 0.72 14.36 7.09
C VAL A 30 -0.14 13.18 6.65
N CYS A 31 -0.28 12.18 7.54
CA CYS A 31 -1.02 10.97 7.23
C CYS A 31 -1.49 10.27 8.50
N SER A 32 -2.72 9.78 8.50
CA SER A 32 -3.21 8.82 9.47
C SER A 32 -3.08 7.41 8.91
N ILE A 33 -2.60 6.47 9.74
CA ILE A 33 -2.37 5.08 9.37
C ILE A 33 -3.06 4.19 10.40
N GLU A 34 -3.69 3.11 9.95
CA GLU A 34 -4.32 2.11 10.80
C GLU A 34 -3.72 0.73 10.51
N ASN A 35 -3.44 -0.03 11.56
CA ASN A 35 -3.01 -1.42 11.46
C ASN A 35 -4.23 -2.33 11.41
N VAL A 36 -4.24 -3.27 10.47
CA VAL A 36 -5.30 -4.29 10.37
C VAL A 36 -5.16 -5.29 11.51
N ASP A 37 -3.91 -5.68 11.85
CA ASP A 37 -3.65 -6.49 13.02
C ASP A 37 -3.79 -5.66 14.30
N PRO A 38 -4.38 -6.22 15.38
CA PRO A 38 -4.45 -5.57 16.67
C PRO A 38 -3.07 -5.46 17.34
N VAL A 39 -2.97 -4.63 18.37
CA VAL A 39 -1.76 -4.54 19.22
C VAL A 39 -1.31 -5.92 19.68
N GLY A 40 -0.04 -6.18 19.50
CA GLY A 40 0.62 -7.48 19.76
C GLY A 40 1.45 -7.97 18.57
N VAL A 41 1.16 -7.45 17.38
CA VAL A 41 1.98 -7.60 16.17
C VAL A 41 2.71 -6.28 15.93
N HIS A 42 4.02 -6.34 15.65
CA HIS A 42 4.79 -5.13 15.35
C HIS A 42 4.22 -4.40 14.11
N THR A 43 4.14 -3.07 14.13
CA THR A 43 3.55 -2.28 13.03
C THR A 43 4.20 -2.56 11.68
N GLY A 44 5.51 -2.81 11.65
CA GLY A 44 6.24 -3.22 10.45
C GLY A 44 5.81 -4.58 9.87
N ASP A 45 5.25 -5.44 10.70
CA ASP A 45 4.78 -6.78 10.33
C ASP A 45 3.27 -6.83 10.08
N SER A 46 2.55 -5.77 10.40
CA SER A 46 1.11 -5.64 10.15
C SER A 46 0.82 -5.13 8.73
N ILE A 47 -0.33 -5.53 8.20
CA ILE A 47 -0.94 -4.84 7.07
C ILE A 47 -1.43 -3.49 7.57
N THR A 48 -1.09 -2.41 6.88
CA THR A 48 -1.50 -1.06 7.26
C THR A 48 -2.28 -0.39 6.14
N VAL A 49 -3.20 0.47 6.52
CA VAL A 49 -4.05 1.24 5.61
C VAL A 49 -3.96 2.73 5.91
N ALA A 50 -3.92 3.54 4.87
CA ALA A 50 -3.97 5.00 4.94
C ALA A 50 -5.03 5.53 3.95
N PRO A 51 -5.86 6.50 4.35
CA PRO A 51 -6.03 7.00 5.73
C PRO A 51 -6.64 5.93 6.66
N ALA A 52 -6.63 6.18 7.97
CA ALA A 52 -7.32 5.31 8.93
C ALA A 52 -8.81 5.18 8.58
N MET A 53 -9.32 3.94 8.53
CA MET A 53 -10.63 3.61 7.96
C MET A 53 -11.73 3.48 9.02
N THR A 54 -11.37 3.14 10.26
CA THR A 54 -12.34 2.81 11.32
C THR A 54 -12.46 3.86 12.42
N LEU A 55 -11.82 5.03 12.25
CA LEU A 55 -11.97 6.18 13.12
C LEU A 55 -13.15 7.04 12.67
N THR A 56 -14.00 7.41 13.61
CA THR A 56 -14.91 8.55 13.43
C THR A 56 -14.12 9.86 13.41
N ASP A 57 -14.66 10.92 12.84
CA ASP A 57 -14.02 12.25 12.86
C ASP A 57 -13.70 12.70 14.31
N ARG A 58 -14.59 12.47 15.25
CA ARG A 58 -14.39 12.81 16.66
C ARG A 58 -13.19 12.07 17.27
N GLU A 59 -13.02 10.79 16.96
CA GLU A 59 -11.89 9.99 17.43
C GLU A 59 -10.60 10.45 16.77
N TYR A 60 -10.62 10.68 15.46
CA TYR A 60 -9.48 11.24 14.72
C TYR A 60 -9.02 12.58 15.31
N GLN A 61 -9.94 13.54 15.54
CA GLN A 61 -9.60 14.82 16.15
C GLN A 61 -9.02 14.67 17.56
N LYS A 62 -9.52 13.71 18.34
CA LYS A 62 -8.96 13.38 19.66
C LYS A 62 -7.50 12.90 19.54
N LEU A 63 -7.19 11.99 18.62
CA LEU A 63 -5.82 11.53 18.39
C LEU A 63 -4.93 12.67 17.88
N ARG A 64 -5.45 13.50 17.01
CA ARG A 64 -4.76 14.69 16.49
C ARG A 64 -4.40 15.66 17.63
N ASP A 65 -5.33 16.00 18.52
CA ASP A 65 -5.09 16.88 19.66
C ASP A 65 -4.06 16.29 20.64
N ILE A 66 -4.13 14.99 20.92
CA ILE A 66 -3.12 14.29 21.73
C ILE A 66 -1.76 14.38 21.08
N SER A 67 -1.68 14.14 19.77
CA SER A 67 -0.43 14.19 18.99
C SER A 67 0.22 15.57 19.05
N ILE A 68 -0.58 16.64 18.90
CA ILE A 68 -0.09 18.03 19.02
C ILE A 68 0.50 18.29 20.40
N ASN A 69 -0.15 17.80 21.46
CA ASN A 69 0.37 17.95 22.83
C ASN A 69 1.66 17.13 23.03
N VAL A 70 1.72 15.89 22.51
CA VAL A 70 2.90 15.03 22.61
C VAL A 70 4.10 15.64 21.88
N ILE A 71 3.94 16.10 20.65
CA ILE A 71 5.05 16.67 19.86
C ILE A 71 5.60 17.96 20.50
N ARG A 72 4.72 18.75 21.14
CA ARG A 72 5.10 19.95 21.90
C ARG A 72 5.87 19.59 23.16
N GLU A 73 5.38 18.63 23.96
CA GLU A 73 5.99 18.22 25.20
C GLU A 73 7.37 17.58 25.00
N VAL A 74 7.53 16.75 23.96
CA VAL A 74 8.83 16.16 23.57
C VAL A 74 9.77 17.22 23.04
N GLY A 75 9.25 18.33 22.49
CA GLY A 75 10.05 19.45 22.02
C GLY A 75 10.56 19.30 20.60
N VAL A 76 9.91 18.52 19.75
CA VAL A 76 10.20 18.49 18.30
C VAL A 76 9.66 19.79 17.70
N ASP A 77 10.54 20.63 17.16
CA ASP A 77 10.23 21.94 16.60
C ASP A 77 10.81 22.19 15.20
N THR A 78 11.50 21.21 14.62
CA THR A 78 12.15 21.31 13.31
C THR A 78 12.11 19.99 12.53
N GLY A 79 10.94 19.37 12.43
CA GLY A 79 10.88 18.12 11.65
C GLY A 79 9.63 17.30 11.85
N GLY A 80 9.74 16.04 11.45
CA GLY A 80 8.69 15.04 11.50
C GLY A 80 8.82 14.05 12.64
N CYS A 81 7.71 13.46 13.02
CA CYS A 81 7.65 12.33 13.95
C CYS A 81 6.50 11.39 13.60
N ASN A 82 6.63 10.15 14.06
CA ASN A 82 5.56 9.17 14.08
C ASN A 82 5.08 8.98 15.51
N ILE A 83 3.78 9.03 15.74
CA ILE A 83 3.16 8.78 17.06
C ILE A 83 2.21 7.60 16.92
N GLN A 84 2.40 6.58 17.77
CA GLN A 84 1.62 5.35 17.79
C GLN A 84 0.66 5.32 18.96
N PHE A 85 -0.57 4.88 18.68
CA PHE A 85 -1.68 4.84 19.62
C PHE A 85 -2.31 3.46 19.68
N ALA A 86 -2.67 3.04 20.90
CA ALA A 86 -3.62 1.97 21.11
C ALA A 86 -4.97 2.55 21.51
N VAL A 87 -6.05 2.07 20.90
CA VAL A 87 -7.42 2.45 21.21
C VAL A 87 -8.21 1.22 21.64
N ASN A 88 -8.75 1.25 22.85
CA ASN A 88 -9.58 0.17 23.35
C ASN A 88 -10.88 0.06 22.54
N PRO A 89 -11.16 -1.08 21.89
CA PRO A 89 -12.35 -1.22 21.06
C PRO A 89 -13.67 -1.21 21.83
N VAL A 90 -13.63 -1.37 23.17
CA VAL A 90 -14.84 -1.45 24.01
C VAL A 90 -15.29 -0.08 24.51
N ASP A 91 -14.35 0.75 24.99
CA ASP A 91 -14.67 2.02 25.66
C ASP A 91 -14.02 3.25 25.00
N GLY A 92 -13.20 3.06 23.95
CA GLY A 92 -12.51 4.15 23.26
C GLY A 92 -11.40 4.82 24.08
N ARG A 93 -10.90 4.18 25.15
CA ARG A 93 -9.73 4.64 25.88
C ARG A 93 -8.51 4.64 24.97
N VAL A 94 -7.77 5.75 24.98
CA VAL A 94 -6.56 5.94 24.17
C VAL A 94 -5.33 5.86 25.05
N VAL A 95 -4.32 5.12 24.56
CA VAL A 95 -2.97 5.07 25.14
C VAL A 95 -1.97 5.45 24.05
N VAL A 96 -1.03 6.33 24.37
CA VAL A 96 0.14 6.59 23.51
C VAL A 96 1.13 5.46 23.75
N ILE A 97 1.47 4.71 22.70
CA ILE A 97 2.43 3.61 22.78
C ILE A 97 3.84 4.19 22.79
N GLU A 98 4.17 4.93 21.73
CA GLU A 98 5.47 5.59 21.57
C GLU A 98 5.41 6.77 20.61
N MET A 99 6.43 7.60 20.65
CA MET A 99 6.72 8.62 19.65
C MET A 99 8.14 8.45 19.13
N ASN A 100 8.26 8.43 17.82
CA ASN A 100 9.53 8.36 17.11
C ASN A 100 9.87 9.74 16.52
N PRO A 101 10.74 10.57 17.18
CA PRO A 101 11.04 11.94 16.73
C PRO A 101 12.08 11.93 15.60
N ARG A 102 11.77 11.25 14.54
CA ARG A 102 12.62 11.05 13.36
C ARG A 102 11.81 10.64 12.16
N VAL A 103 12.37 10.80 10.97
CA VAL A 103 11.86 10.16 9.76
C VAL A 103 12.03 8.64 9.90
N SER A 104 11.00 7.89 9.56
CA SER A 104 10.88 6.44 9.74
C SER A 104 10.44 5.76 8.44
N ARG A 105 10.23 4.43 8.47
CA ARG A 105 9.63 3.70 7.35
C ARG A 105 8.20 4.15 7.07
N SER A 106 7.41 4.39 8.12
CA SER A 106 6.06 4.93 7.98
C SER A 106 6.07 6.33 7.36
N SER A 107 7.12 7.15 7.60
CA SER A 107 7.28 8.42 6.91
C SER A 107 7.55 8.26 5.40
N ALA A 108 8.28 7.21 5.00
CA ALA A 108 8.47 6.90 3.58
C ALA A 108 7.13 6.50 2.93
N LEU A 109 6.38 5.61 3.57
CA LEU A 109 5.02 5.25 3.15
C LEU A 109 4.12 6.49 3.05
N ALA A 110 4.06 7.31 4.10
CA ALA A 110 3.22 8.51 4.15
C ALA A 110 3.59 9.51 3.05
N SER A 111 4.89 9.70 2.78
CA SER A 111 5.35 10.59 1.69
C SER A 111 4.86 10.12 0.32
N LYS A 112 4.91 8.81 0.05
CA LYS A 112 4.46 8.25 -1.23
C LYS A 112 2.93 8.19 -1.30
N ALA A 113 2.27 7.88 -0.18
CA ALA A 113 0.80 7.83 -0.09
C ALA A 113 0.15 9.18 -0.31
N THR A 114 0.76 10.26 0.18
CA THR A 114 0.21 11.62 0.11
C THR A 114 0.84 12.50 -0.96
N GLY A 115 2.00 12.11 -1.50
CA GLY A 115 2.85 12.98 -2.29
C GLY A 115 3.58 14.07 -1.48
N PHE A 116 3.35 14.17 -0.16
CA PHE A 116 3.96 15.16 0.71
C PHE A 116 5.42 14.78 1.03
N ALA A 117 6.38 15.58 0.57
CA ALA A 117 7.80 15.28 0.64
C ALA A 117 8.38 15.48 2.05
N ILE A 118 8.06 14.59 3.00
CA ILE A 118 8.40 14.71 4.43
C ILE A 118 9.89 14.98 4.65
N ALA A 119 10.77 14.19 4.04
CA ALA A 119 12.22 14.32 4.26
C ALA A 119 12.77 15.67 3.74
N LYS A 120 12.31 16.13 2.58
CA LYS A 120 12.69 17.43 2.02
C LYS A 120 12.22 18.58 2.90
N ILE A 121 10.96 18.54 3.33
CA ILE A 121 10.38 19.57 4.19
C ILE A 121 11.10 19.55 5.55
N ALA A 122 11.30 18.39 6.18
CA ALA A 122 12.05 18.28 7.43
C ALA A 122 13.47 18.86 7.33
N THR A 123 14.16 18.63 6.20
CA THR A 123 15.47 19.23 5.94
C THR A 123 15.42 20.77 5.89
N LYS A 124 14.42 21.34 5.23
CA LYS A 124 14.23 22.80 5.18
C LYS A 124 13.88 23.36 6.56
N LEU A 125 13.03 22.68 7.35
CA LEU A 125 12.72 23.07 8.72
C LEU A 125 14.00 23.10 9.58
N ALA A 126 14.87 22.10 9.46
CA ALA A 126 16.15 22.04 10.16
C ALA A 126 17.10 23.19 9.77
N LEU A 127 16.99 23.73 8.57
CA LEU A 127 17.70 24.94 8.11
C LEU A 127 17.06 26.24 8.58
N GLY A 128 15.93 26.18 9.28
CA GLY A 128 15.28 27.35 9.89
C GLY A 128 14.10 27.93 9.10
N TYR A 129 13.68 27.31 8.00
CA TYR A 129 12.40 27.68 7.34
C TYR A 129 11.21 27.27 8.21
N THR A 130 10.04 27.83 7.91
CA THR A 130 8.77 27.44 8.50
C THR A 130 7.86 26.82 7.45
N MET A 131 6.86 26.05 7.85
CA MET A 131 6.00 25.31 6.89
C MET A 131 5.16 26.24 6.02
N ASP A 132 4.83 27.42 6.50
CA ASP A 132 4.14 28.47 5.73
C ASP A 132 5.05 29.16 4.69
N GLU A 133 6.38 29.13 4.88
CA GLU A 133 7.36 29.62 3.92
C GLU A 133 7.73 28.58 2.84
N ILE A 134 7.47 27.29 3.10
CA ILE A 134 7.83 26.21 2.18
C ILE A 134 6.62 25.94 1.27
N PRO A 135 6.77 26.09 -0.07
CA PRO A 135 5.70 25.71 -0.99
C PRO A 135 5.49 24.21 -0.99
N ASN A 136 4.23 23.77 -1.14
CA ASN A 136 3.89 22.38 -1.41
C ASN A 136 4.26 22.07 -2.87
N ASP A 137 5.18 21.14 -3.08
CA ASP A 137 5.66 20.80 -4.43
C ASP A 137 4.56 20.16 -5.29
N ILE A 138 3.54 19.57 -4.68
CA ILE A 138 2.45 18.88 -5.38
C ILE A 138 1.43 19.88 -5.94
N THR A 139 0.94 20.78 -5.11
CA THR A 139 -0.07 21.75 -5.53
C THR A 139 0.53 22.99 -6.18
N GLN A 140 1.78 23.35 -5.80
CA GLN A 140 2.47 24.58 -6.18
C GLN A 140 1.70 25.87 -5.85
N LYS A 141 0.58 25.75 -5.14
CA LYS A 141 -0.34 26.85 -4.76
C LYS A 141 -0.54 26.98 -3.28
N THR A 142 -0.37 25.88 -2.52
CA THR A 142 -0.52 25.85 -1.07
C THR A 142 0.84 25.77 -0.40
N PRO A 143 1.00 26.27 0.84
CA PRO A 143 2.22 26.03 1.63
C PRO A 143 2.23 24.59 2.21
N ALA A 144 3.39 24.16 2.70
CA ALA A 144 3.54 22.88 3.37
C ALA A 144 2.77 22.80 4.72
N SER A 145 2.28 23.91 5.24
CA SER A 145 1.38 23.97 6.38
C SER A 145 -0.07 23.55 6.07
N PHE A 146 -0.40 23.29 4.81
CA PHE A 146 -1.69 22.77 4.41
C PHE A 146 -1.74 21.25 4.64
N GLU A 147 -2.66 20.80 5.48
CA GLU A 147 -2.76 19.38 5.89
C GLU A 147 -3.29 18.52 4.74
N PRO A 148 -2.61 17.40 4.40
CA PRO A 148 -3.06 16.53 3.31
C PRO A 148 -4.43 15.91 3.56
N VAL A 149 -5.21 15.76 2.49
CA VAL A 149 -6.50 15.07 2.48
C VAL A 149 -6.50 14.06 1.33
N LEU A 150 -6.81 12.79 1.62
CA LEU A 150 -6.82 11.70 0.64
C LEU A 150 -8.24 11.29 0.29
N ASP A 151 -8.54 11.12 -0.99
CA ASP A 151 -9.80 10.57 -1.52
C ASP A 151 -9.62 9.15 -2.13
N TYR A 152 -8.49 8.52 -1.87
CA TYR A 152 -8.12 7.16 -2.25
C TYR A 152 -7.60 6.39 -1.03
N VAL A 153 -7.40 5.10 -1.20
CA VAL A 153 -6.93 4.20 -0.13
C VAL A 153 -5.57 3.63 -0.50
N VAL A 154 -4.66 3.66 0.45
CA VAL A 154 -3.33 3.07 0.34
C VAL A 154 -3.22 1.90 1.29
N VAL A 155 -2.79 0.74 0.80
CA VAL A 155 -2.52 -0.45 1.63
C VAL A 155 -1.07 -0.85 1.48
N LYS A 156 -0.42 -1.08 2.61
CA LYS A 156 0.92 -1.65 2.70
C LYS A 156 0.82 -3.08 3.23
N VAL A 157 1.51 -4.00 2.60
CA VAL A 157 1.66 -5.39 3.06
C VAL A 157 3.12 -5.71 3.33
N PRO A 158 3.44 -6.35 4.45
CA PRO A 158 4.81 -6.74 4.77
C PRO A 158 5.24 -7.95 3.93
N ARG A 159 6.53 -8.01 3.61
CA ARG A 159 7.16 -9.17 3.02
C ARG A 159 8.03 -9.88 4.05
N PHE A 160 7.85 -11.19 4.16
CA PHE A 160 8.64 -12.07 5.02
C PHE A 160 9.55 -12.97 4.19
N ALA A 161 10.53 -13.60 4.82
CA ALA A 161 11.49 -14.50 4.18
C ALA A 161 11.59 -15.86 4.92
N PHE A 162 10.52 -16.30 5.56
CA PHE A 162 10.50 -17.59 6.30
C PHE A 162 10.77 -18.78 5.38
N GLU A 163 10.43 -18.66 4.09
CA GLU A 163 10.74 -19.67 3.08
C GLU A 163 12.25 -19.93 2.95
N LYS A 164 13.09 -18.95 3.31
CA LYS A 164 14.56 -19.07 3.31
C LYS A 164 15.12 -19.51 4.67
N PHE A 165 14.33 -19.40 5.72
CA PHE A 165 14.70 -19.74 7.09
C PHE A 165 13.68 -20.65 7.74
N PRO A 166 13.54 -21.93 7.29
CA PRO A 166 12.47 -22.83 7.76
C PRO A 166 12.50 -23.17 9.25
N ALA A 167 13.64 -22.94 9.91
CA ALA A 167 13.80 -23.15 11.36
C ALA A 167 13.41 -21.91 12.19
N ALA A 168 13.09 -20.77 11.56
CA ALA A 168 12.64 -19.59 12.27
C ALA A 168 11.19 -19.74 12.70
N ASP A 169 10.87 -19.22 13.89
CA ASP A 169 9.48 -19.14 14.38
C ASP A 169 8.69 -18.11 13.55
N PRO A 170 7.63 -18.52 12.81
CA PRO A 170 6.83 -17.64 11.98
C PRO A 170 5.79 -16.83 12.79
N THR A 171 5.68 -17.04 14.10
CA THR A 171 4.74 -16.29 14.95
C THR A 171 5.11 -14.83 15.00
N LEU A 172 4.19 -13.96 14.59
CA LEU A 172 4.38 -12.51 14.64
C LEU A 172 4.15 -12.01 16.08
N THR A 173 5.04 -11.14 16.53
CA THR A 173 5.04 -10.59 17.88
C THR A 173 5.38 -9.09 17.82
N THR A 174 5.67 -8.47 18.96
CA THR A 174 6.16 -7.09 19.03
C THR A 174 7.58 -6.90 18.48
N THR A 175 8.26 -7.99 18.08
CA THR A 175 9.57 -7.93 17.40
C THR A 175 9.37 -8.06 15.91
N MET A 176 9.86 -7.07 15.15
CA MET A 176 9.74 -7.04 13.69
C MET A 176 10.49 -8.19 13.01
N LYS A 177 9.83 -8.91 12.12
CA LYS A 177 10.35 -10.05 11.36
C LYS A 177 10.30 -9.85 9.84
N SER A 178 9.56 -8.87 9.36
CA SER A 178 9.49 -8.53 7.93
C SER A 178 10.84 -8.02 7.40
N VAL A 179 11.13 -8.31 6.14
CA VAL A 179 12.37 -7.93 5.45
C VAL A 179 12.15 -6.84 4.41
N GLY A 180 10.91 -6.59 4.05
CA GLY A 180 10.49 -5.57 3.08
C GLY A 180 8.98 -5.38 3.12
N GLU A 181 8.50 -4.56 2.21
CA GLU A 181 7.08 -4.25 2.08
C GLU A 181 6.69 -3.91 0.65
N ALA A 182 5.43 -4.05 0.32
CA ALA A 182 4.82 -3.54 -0.90
C ALA A 182 3.66 -2.61 -0.54
N MET A 183 3.47 -1.58 -1.36
CA MET A 183 2.39 -0.62 -1.25
C MET A 183 1.55 -0.64 -2.53
N ALA A 184 0.25 -0.54 -2.38
CA ALA A 184 -0.66 -0.31 -3.50
C ALA A 184 -1.70 0.75 -3.16
N ILE A 185 -2.18 1.42 -4.20
CA ILE A 185 -3.19 2.48 -4.11
C ILE A 185 -4.41 2.05 -4.92
N GLY A 186 -5.60 2.28 -4.38
CA GLY A 186 -6.88 1.99 -5.01
C GLY A 186 -7.96 2.99 -4.61
N ARG A 187 -9.13 2.91 -5.25
CA ARG A 187 -10.29 3.78 -4.90
C ARG A 187 -11.06 3.26 -3.68
N ASN A 188 -10.78 2.04 -3.27
CA ASN A 188 -11.35 1.42 -2.08
C ASN A 188 -10.36 0.44 -1.46
N PHE A 189 -10.65 -0.03 -0.24
CA PHE A 189 -9.77 -0.91 0.51
C PHE A 189 -9.55 -2.27 -0.18
N THR A 190 -10.60 -2.87 -0.73
CA THR A 190 -10.52 -4.20 -1.35
C THR A 190 -9.65 -4.19 -2.59
N GLU A 191 -9.73 -3.13 -3.43
CA GLU A 191 -8.85 -2.92 -4.58
C GLU A 191 -7.39 -2.77 -4.14
N ALA A 192 -7.13 -1.85 -3.19
CA ALA A 192 -5.79 -1.58 -2.70
C ALA A 192 -5.17 -2.82 -2.02
N LEU A 193 -5.94 -3.56 -1.21
CA LEU A 193 -5.47 -4.78 -0.55
C LEU A 193 -5.06 -5.85 -1.55
N GLN A 194 -5.92 -6.19 -2.51
CA GLN A 194 -5.62 -7.24 -3.48
C GLN A 194 -4.45 -6.86 -4.40
N LYS A 195 -4.34 -5.60 -4.79
CA LYS A 195 -3.16 -5.07 -5.50
C LYS A 195 -1.89 -5.20 -4.66
N ALA A 196 -1.93 -4.84 -3.38
CA ALA A 196 -0.79 -4.96 -2.48
C ALA A 196 -0.34 -6.41 -2.28
N LEU A 197 -1.29 -7.34 -2.14
CA LEU A 197 -0.99 -8.76 -1.99
C LEU A 197 -0.27 -9.34 -3.23
N ARG A 198 -0.74 -9.04 -4.46
CA ARG A 198 -0.05 -9.51 -5.67
C ARG A 198 1.28 -8.79 -5.92
N SER A 199 1.47 -7.61 -5.34
CA SER A 199 2.75 -6.89 -5.38
C SER A 199 3.87 -7.56 -4.57
N LEU A 200 3.56 -8.52 -3.69
CA LEU A 200 4.57 -9.28 -2.95
C LEU A 200 5.40 -10.21 -3.85
N GLU A 201 4.91 -10.52 -5.04
CA GLU A 201 5.58 -11.42 -6.00
C GLU A 201 5.95 -12.79 -5.38
N GLN A 202 5.04 -13.32 -4.56
CA GLN A 202 5.17 -14.62 -3.92
C GLN A 202 4.04 -15.53 -4.39
N LYS A 203 4.35 -16.79 -4.67
CA LYS A 203 3.32 -17.78 -4.97
C LYS A 203 2.37 -17.92 -3.78
N GLY A 204 1.07 -17.78 -4.04
CA GLY A 204 0.03 -17.88 -3.00
C GLY A 204 -0.16 -16.63 -2.16
N SER A 205 0.42 -15.47 -2.54
CA SER A 205 0.16 -14.19 -1.87
C SER A 205 -1.24 -13.63 -2.17
N GLU A 206 -1.80 -13.94 -3.33
CA GLU A 206 -3.18 -13.56 -3.67
C GLU A 206 -4.20 -14.38 -2.86
N LEU A 207 -5.35 -13.79 -2.58
CA LEU A 207 -6.45 -14.48 -1.89
C LEU A 207 -6.99 -15.63 -2.74
N ALA A 208 -7.25 -16.75 -2.09
CA ALA A 208 -7.79 -17.97 -2.70
C ALA A 208 -9.17 -18.31 -2.10
N PHE A 209 -10.00 -19.01 -2.87
CA PHE A 209 -11.41 -19.25 -2.56
C PHE A 209 -11.75 -20.76 -2.55
N PRO A 210 -11.16 -21.56 -1.62
CA PRO A 210 -11.40 -22.99 -1.53
C PRO A 210 -12.82 -23.27 -1.02
N GLN A 211 -13.54 -24.20 -1.67
CA GLN A 211 -14.92 -24.53 -1.32
C GLN A 211 -15.06 -25.56 -0.18
N ASP A 212 -14.05 -26.39 0.03
CA ASP A 212 -14.08 -27.50 1.00
C ASP A 212 -13.27 -27.21 2.28
N ALA A 213 -13.11 -25.94 2.65
CA ALA A 213 -12.34 -25.57 3.83
C ALA A 213 -13.16 -25.72 5.12
N ASP A 214 -12.52 -26.13 6.21
CA ASP A 214 -13.12 -26.17 7.55
C ASP A 214 -12.96 -24.80 8.21
N PRO A 215 -14.04 -24.04 8.42
CA PRO A 215 -13.96 -22.68 8.98
C PRO A 215 -13.41 -22.69 10.40
N GLN A 216 -13.73 -23.69 11.23
CA GLN A 216 -13.27 -23.74 12.62
C GLN A 216 -11.78 -24.06 12.71
N ALA A 217 -11.26 -24.93 11.85
CA ALA A 217 -9.83 -25.21 11.77
C ALA A 217 -9.05 -23.98 11.30
N LEU A 218 -9.59 -23.21 10.32
CA LEU A 218 -9.00 -21.96 9.84
C LEU A 218 -8.99 -20.87 10.91
N LEU A 219 -10.09 -20.68 11.66
CA LEU A 219 -10.15 -19.71 12.77
C LEU A 219 -9.18 -20.09 13.90
N ALA A 220 -9.10 -21.38 14.24
CA ALA A 220 -8.14 -21.85 15.24
C ALA A 220 -6.70 -21.57 14.81
N ALA A 221 -6.36 -21.71 13.53
CA ALA A 221 -5.05 -21.36 13.00
C ALA A 221 -4.83 -19.83 13.00
N ALA A 222 -5.82 -19.05 12.57
CA ALA A 222 -5.78 -17.58 12.51
C ALA A 222 -5.69 -16.92 13.89
N SER A 223 -6.05 -17.61 14.98
CA SER A 223 -5.90 -17.10 16.35
C SER A 223 -4.45 -16.83 16.75
N THR A 224 -3.49 -17.48 16.06
CA THR A 224 -2.06 -17.20 16.19
C THR A 224 -1.65 -16.28 15.03
N ALA A 225 -1.06 -15.12 15.36
CA ALA A 225 -0.58 -14.18 14.36
C ALA A 225 0.61 -14.80 13.59
N THR A 226 0.41 -15.12 12.33
CA THR A 226 1.42 -15.61 11.39
C THR A 226 1.26 -14.93 10.04
N THR A 227 2.15 -15.19 9.10
CA THR A 227 2.05 -14.67 7.73
C THR A 227 0.78 -15.10 7.01
N ASP A 228 0.19 -16.23 7.40
CA ASP A 228 -0.98 -16.83 6.76
C ASP A 228 -2.30 -16.37 7.38
N ARG A 229 -2.25 -15.61 8.50
CA ARG A 229 -3.42 -15.20 9.27
C ARG A 229 -4.50 -14.52 8.42
N LEU A 230 -4.10 -13.59 7.54
CA LEU A 230 -5.04 -12.89 6.67
C LEU A 230 -5.78 -13.87 5.76
N SER A 231 -5.03 -14.74 5.07
CA SER A 231 -5.60 -15.74 4.16
C SER A 231 -6.49 -16.74 4.90
N GLN A 232 -6.06 -17.20 6.08
CA GLN A 232 -6.85 -18.11 6.92
C GLN A 232 -8.15 -17.46 7.38
N THR A 233 -8.11 -16.18 7.77
CA THR A 233 -9.30 -15.42 8.19
C THR A 233 -10.26 -15.24 7.02
N GLN A 234 -9.77 -14.80 5.86
CA GLN A 234 -10.59 -14.63 4.65
C GLN A 234 -11.22 -15.96 4.22
N GLN A 235 -10.46 -17.06 4.23
CA GLN A 235 -10.96 -18.37 3.86
C GLN A 235 -11.97 -18.94 4.87
N ALA A 236 -11.80 -18.65 6.17
CA ALA A 236 -12.79 -19.03 7.18
C ALA A 236 -14.13 -18.32 6.94
N LEU A 237 -14.09 -17.02 6.64
CA LEU A 237 -15.29 -16.25 6.26
C LEU A 237 -15.91 -16.77 4.96
N TYR A 238 -15.07 -17.17 3.99
CA TYR A 238 -15.54 -17.78 2.74
C TYR A 238 -16.22 -19.14 2.98
N ALA A 239 -15.74 -19.90 3.96
CA ALA A 239 -16.33 -21.17 4.42
C ALA A 239 -17.48 -20.98 5.42
N CYS A 240 -18.13 -19.79 5.43
CA CYS A 240 -19.29 -19.43 6.24
C CYS A 240 -19.05 -19.25 7.75
N ALA A 241 -17.81 -18.98 8.21
CA ALA A 241 -17.62 -18.44 9.54
C ALA A 241 -18.28 -17.04 9.63
N THR A 242 -18.78 -16.65 10.80
CA THR A 242 -19.35 -15.32 11.00
C THR A 242 -18.28 -14.27 11.29
N ILE A 243 -18.61 -13.00 11.10
CA ILE A 243 -17.72 -11.89 11.46
C ILE A 243 -17.42 -11.91 12.97
N GLU A 244 -18.40 -12.24 13.81
CA GLU A 244 -18.23 -12.37 15.24
C GLU A 244 -17.22 -13.46 15.61
N GLU A 245 -17.33 -14.65 15.03
CA GLU A 245 -16.39 -15.76 15.24
C GLU A 245 -14.97 -15.37 14.79
N ALA A 246 -14.85 -14.70 13.65
CA ALA A 246 -13.56 -14.24 13.12
C ALA A 246 -12.96 -13.14 14.02
N PHE A 247 -13.78 -12.22 14.52
CA PHE A 247 -13.35 -11.19 15.49
C PHE A 247 -12.89 -11.82 16.80
N GLU A 248 -13.65 -12.76 17.36
CA GLU A 248 -13.27 -13.47 18.61
C GLU A 248 -11.93 -14.21 18.46
N ALA A 249 -11.66 -14.79 17.27
CA ALA A 249 -10.43 -15.50 17.01
C ALA A 249 -9.22 -14.60 16.77
N THR A 250 -9.40 -13.44 16.11
CA THR A 250 -8.31 -12.64 15.57
C THR A 250 -8.16 -11.25 16.18
N ALA A 251 -9.24 -10.72 16.80
CA ALA A 251 -9.39 -9.32 17.19
C ALA A 251 -9.20 -8.30 16.05
N ILE A 252 -9.26 -8.73 14.79
CA ILE A 252 -9.29 -7.84 13.63
C ILE A 252 -10.63 -7.11 13.65
N ASP A 253 -10.59 -5.77 13.42
CA ASP A 253 -11.81 -4.94 13.46
C ASP A 253 -12.90 -5.48 12.51
N PRO A 254 -14.16 -5.58 12.96
CA PRO A 254 -15.28 -6.07 12.15
C PRO A 254 -15.43 -5.37 10.80
N TRP A 255 -15.02 -4.11 10.68
CA TRP A 255 -15.05 -3.40 9.41
C TRP A 255 -14.14 -4.05 8.36
N PHE A 256 -12.91 -4.45 8.75
CA PHE A 256 -11.99 -5.15 7.84
C PHE A 256 -12.49 -6.55 7.51
N LEU A 257 -13.07 -7.25 8.49
CA LEU A 257 -13.68 -8.56 8.27
C LEU A 257 -14.84 -8.49 7.26
N ASP A 258 -15.67 -7.44 7.32
CA ASP A 258 -16.74 -7.16 6.37
C ASP A 258 -16.19 -6.92 4.94
N GLN A 259 -15.02 -6.25 4.83
CA GLN A 259 -14.38 -6.09 3.53
C GLN A 259 -13.88 -7.45 2.95
N PHE A 260 -13.48 -8.39 3.79
CA PHE A 260 -13.16 -9.75 3.32
C PHE A 260 -14.40 -10.50 2.89
N VAL A 261 -15.54 -10.33 3.58
CA VAL A 261 -16.83 -10.85 3.15
C VAL A 261 -17.21 -10.29 1.78
N LEU A 262 -17.05 -8.99 1.57
CA LEU A 262 -17.34 -8.36 0.26
C LEU A 262 -16.45 -8.95 -0.86
N ILE A 263 -15.16 -9.20 -0.60
CA ILE A 263 -14.29 -9.88 -1.59
C ILE A 263 -14.83 -11.30 -1.88
N ASN A 264 -15.26 -12.02 -0.85
CA ASN A 264 -15.80 -13.37 -0.98
C ASN A 264 -17.11 -13.39 -1.80
N GLU A 265 -18.00 -12.43 -1.57
CA GLU A 265 -19.22 -12.27 -2.36
C GLU A 265 -18.93 -12.04 -3.84
N VAL A 266 -17.99 -11.16 -4.16
CA VAL A 266 -17.56 -10.91 -5.54
C VAL A 266 -16.94 -12.16 -6.17
N ALA A 267 -16.18 -12.95 -5.40
CA ALA A 267 -15.63 -14.22 -5.88
C ALA A 267 -16.75 -15.22 -6.24
N ASP A 268 -17.80 -15.30 -5.42
CA ASP A 268 -18.95 -16.14 -5.69
C ASP A 268 -19.73 -15.65 -6.93
N GLU A 269 -19.94 -14.33 -7.07
CA GLU A 269 -20.55 -13.75 -8.28
C GLU A 269 -19.75 -14.14 -9.54
N ILE A 270 -18.42 -14.06 -9.49
CA ILE A 270 -17.53 -14.45 -10.61
C ILE A 270 -17.67 -15.94 -10.91
N ARG A 271 -17.64 -16.79 -9.89
CA ARG A 271 -17.68 -18.26 -10.03
C ARG A 271 -19.02 -18.72 -10.62
N ASP A 272 -20.14 -18.18 -10.11
CA ASP A 272 -21.47 -18.72 -10.35
C ASP A 272 -22.17 -18.04 -11.55
N ALA A 273 -21.61 -16.97 -12.10
CA ALA A 273 -22.15 -16.29 -13.28
C ALA A 273 -22.18 -17.20 -14.51
N GLU A 274 -23.25 -17.16 -15.28
CA GLU A 274 -23.35 -17.88 -16.55
C GLU A 274 -22.34 -17.34 -17.57
N VAL A 275 -22.17 -16.02 -17.62
CA VAL A 275 -21.28 -15.32 -18.56
C VAL A 275 -20.46 -14.25 -17.83
N LEU A 276 -19.21 -14.11 -18.20
CA LEU A 276 -18.38 -12.97 -17.80
C LEU A 276 -18.70 -11.76 -18.69
N ASP A 277 -19.69 -10.97 -18.30
CA ASP A 277 -20.05 -9.74 -19.01
C ASP A 277 -19.21 -8.53 -18.54
N GLU A 278 -19.41 -7.38 -19.20
CA GLU A 278 -18.71 -6.14 -18.88
C GLU A 278 -18.96 -5.69 -17.44
N ALA A 279 -20.19 -5.77 -16.96
CA ALA A 279 -20.58 -5.29 -15.64
C ALA A 279 -19.89 -6.10 -14.53
N LEU A 280 -19.93 -7.43 -14.64
CA LEU A 280 -19.28 -8.33 -13.69
C LEU A 280 -17.75 -8.19 -13.71
N LEU A 281 -17.13 -8.13 -14.90
CA LEU A 281 -15.70 -7.93 -15.01
C LEU A 281 -15.26 -6.58 -14.44
N ARG A 282 -16.01 -5.50 -14.71
CA ARG A 282 -15.73 -4.19 -14.14
C ARG A 282 -15.88 -4.19 -12.62
N ARG A 283 -16.91 -4.85 -12.08
CA ARG A 283 -17.10 -5.04 -10.64
C ARG A 283 -15.95 -5.82 -10.03
N ALA A 284 -15.57 -6.96 -10.60
CA ALA A 284 -14.43 -7.76 -10.14
C ALA A 284 -13.14 -6.94 -10.09
N LYS A 285 -12.83 -6.21 -11.17
CA LYS A 285 -11.62 -5.38 -11.25
C LYS A 285 -11.66 -4.21 -10.27
N ARG A 286 -12.81 -3.59 -10.01
CA ARG A 286 -12.99 -2.54 -8.98
C ARG A 286 -12.73 -3.03 -7.56
N HIS A 287 -12.86 -4.32 -7.32
CA HIS A 287 -12.50 -4.95 -6.05
C HIS A 287 -11.11 -5.62 -6.08
N GLY A 288 -10.31 -5.36 -7.12
CA GLY A 288 -8.91 -5.71 -7.19
C GLY A 288 -8.60 -7.14 -7.68
N PHE A 289 -9.58 -7.90 -8.17
CA PHE A 289 -9.33 -9.24 -8.70
C PHE A 289 -8.38 -9.20 -9.90
N SER A 290 -7.33 -10.02 -9.86
CA SER A 290 -6.43 -10.22 -11.00
C SER A 290 -7.09 -11.09 -12.08
N ASP A 291 -6.59 -11.00 -13.32
CA ASP A 291 -7.02 -11.91 -14.39
C ASP A 291 -6.76 -13.38 -14.02
N ALA A 292 -5.70 -13.63 -13.22
CA ALA A 292 -5.37 -14.97 -12.70
C ALA A 292 -6.40 -15.47 -11.68
N GLN A 293 -6.84 -14.63 -10.73
CA GLN A 293 -7.89 -15.00 -9.77
C GLN A 293 -9.22 -15.27 -10.46
N ILE A 294 -9.64 -14.39 -11.39
CA ILE A 294 -10.86 -14.60 -12.19
C ILE A 294 -10.74 -15.90 -12.99
N GLY A 295 -9.58 -16.15 -13.61
CA GLY A 295 -9.29 -17.37 -14.34
C GLY A 295 -9.40 -18.63 -13.44
N SER A 296 -8.84 -18.58 -12.23
CA SER A 296 -8.93 -19.66 -11.27
C SER A 296 -10.39 -19.97 -10.89
N LEU A 297 -11.20 -18.95 -10.60
CA LEU A 297 -12.63 -19.12 -10.28
C LEU A 297 -13.46 -19.66 -11.43
N ARG A 298 -13.06 -19.39 -12.67
CA ARG A 298 -13.76 -19.77 -13.91
C ARG A 298 -13.15 -20.95 -14.65
N HIS A 299 -12.06 -21.54 -14.12
CA HIS A 299 -11.28 -22.58 -14.80
C HIS A 299 -10.80 -22.14 -16.20
N MET A 300 -10.33 -20.91 -16.31
CA MET A 300 -9.84 -20.27 -17.53
C MET A 300 -8.40 -19.81 -17.35
N ASP A 301 -7.65 -19.74 -18.44
CA ASP A 301 -6.34 -19.10 -18.43
C ASP A 301 -6.46 -17.57 -18.24
N ALA A 302 -5.53 -16.97 -17.49
CA ALA A 302 -5.51 -15.52 -17.26
C ALA A 302 -5.42 -14.72 -18.58
N ALA A 303 -4.72 -15.22 -19.59
CA ALA A 303 -4.64 -14.59 -20.88
C ALA A 303 -5.98 -14.58 -21.62
N VAL A 304 -6.81 -15.61 -21.42
CA VAL A 304 -8.18 -15.67 -21.96
C VAL A 304 -9.06 -14.64 -21.27
N VAL A 305 -9.01 -14.55 -19.92
CA VAL A 305 -9.73 -13.53 -19.15
C VAL A 305 -9.35 -12.13 -19.63
N ARG A 306 -8.05 -11.85 -19.77
CA ARG A 306 -7.55 -10.59 -20.32
C ARG A 306 -8.11 -10.29 -21.71
N GLY A 307 -8.10 -11.28 -22.61
CA GLY A 307 -8.68 -11.13 -23.94
C GLY A 307 -10.17 -10.78 -23.92
N VAL A 308 -10.95 -11.43 -23.08
CA VAL A 308 -12.39 -11.18 -22.90
C VAL A 308 -12.64 -9.75 -22.38
N ARG A 309 -11.95 -9.34 -21.29
CA ARG A 309 -12.15 -8.00 -20.73
C ARG A 309 -11.73 -6.88 -21.69
N HIS A 310 -10.62 -7.07 -22.46
CA HIS A 310 -10.20 -6.11 -23.49
C HIS A 310 -11.25 -6.00 -24.61
N ALA A 311 -11.81 -7.12 -25.07
CA ALA A 311 -12.86 -7.13 -26.08
C ALA A 311 -14.13 -6.41 -25.62
N LEU A 312 -14.41 -6.42 -24.30
CA LEU A 312 -15.55 -5.72 -23.69
C LEU A 312 -15.20 -4.29 -23.24
N GLY A 313 -13.98 -3.80 -23.52
CA GLY A 313 -13.57 -2.44 -23.15
C GLY A 313 -13.30 -2.26 -21.65
N VAL A 314 -13.13 -3.34 -20.89
CA VAL A 314 -12.80 -3.28 -19.45
C VAL A 314 -11.29 -3.15 -19.31
N ARG A 315 -10.83 -1.92 -19.18
CA ARG A 315 -9.43 -1.57 -19.00
C ARG A 315 -9.27 -0.59 -17.83
N PRO A 316 -8.12 -0.60 -17.15
CA PRO A 316 -7.87 0.38 -16.11
C PRO A 316 -7.72 1.78 -16.68
N VAL A 317 -8.02 2.75 -15.87
CA VAL A 317 -7.64 4.15 -15.99
C VAL A 317 -6.58 4.46 -14.95
N TYR A 318 -5.85 5.54 -15.11
CA TYR A 318 -4.81 5.92 -14.17
C TYR A 318 -5.13 7.26 -13.53
N LYS A 319 -5.04 7.28 -12.21
CA LYS A 319 -5.30 8.45 -11.35
C LYS A 319 -4.00 9.01 -10.82
N THR A 320 -4.03 10.27 -10.46
CA THR A 320 -2.90 11.00 -9.87
C THR A 320 -2.98 10.93 -8.36
N VAL A 321 -1.85 10.68 -7.69
CA VAL A 321 -1.74 10.88 -6.24
C VAL A 321 -1.70 12.37 -5.97
N ASP A 322 -2.59 12.86 -5.11
CA ASP A 322 -2.63 14.25 -4.73
C ASP A 322 -2.78 14.43 -3.20
N THR A 323 -2.45 15.63 -2.71
CA THR A 323 -2.49 15.97 -1.28
C THR A 323 -3.76 16.71 -0.86
N CYS A 324 -4.71 16.94 -1.76
CA CYS A 324 -5.82 17.87 -1.53
C CYS A 324 -7.16 17.36 -2.06
N ALA A 325 -7.31 16.05 -2.30
CA ALA A 325 -8.55 15.44 -2.77
C ALA A 325 -9.17 16.19 -3.99
N ALA A 326 -8.32 16.50 -4.98
CA ALA A 326 -8.65 17.20 -6.22
C ALA A 326 -9.14 18.67 -6.06
N GLU A 327 -8.95 19.30 -4.90
CA GLU A 327 -9.27 20.73 -4.71
C GLU A 327 -8.37 21.62 -5.57
N PHE A 328 -7.11 21.22 -5.77
CA PHE A 328 -6.13 21.86 -6.66
C PHE A 328 -5.54 20.85 -7.64
N GLU A 329 -5.04 21.33 -8.78
CA GLU A 329 -4.29 20.50 -9.70
C GLU A 329 -3.01 19.96 -9.04
N ALA A 330 -2.75 18.65 -9.18
CA ALA A 330 -1.59 17.99 -8.62
C ALA A 330 -0.47 17.82 -9.66
N PHE A 331 0.74 18.27 -9.31
CA PHE A 331 1.95 18.18 -10.14
C PHE A 331 2.90 17.09 -9.65
N THR A 332 2.36 15.95 -9.24
CA THR A 332 3.12 14.78 -8.81
C THR A 332 3.36 13.84 -9.98
N PRO A 333 4.51 13.14 -10.03
CA PRO A 333 4.74 12.09 -11.02
C PRO A 333 3.95 10.81 -10.71
N TYR A 334 3.34 10.70 -9.53
CA TYR A 334 2.74 9.48 -9.01
C TYR A 334 1.38 9.18 -9.62
N ARG A 335 1.27 7.96 -10.16
CA ARG A 335 0.06 7.42 -10.78
C ARG A 335 -0.29 6.07 -10.15
N TYR A 336 -1.57 5.74 -10.14
CA TYR A 336 -2.09 4.42 -9.76
C TYR A 336 -3.27 4.04 -10.64
N SER A 337 -3.41 2.75 -10.92
CA SER A 337 -4.54 2.25 -11.69
C SER A 337 -5.80 2.13 -10.85
N SER A 338 -6.95 2.31 -11.50
CA SER A 338 -8.27 1.93 -11.00
C SER A 338 -9.19 1.59 -12.17
N TYR A 339 -10.31 0.93 -11.91
CA TYR A 339 -11.35 0.67 -12.91
C TYR A 339 -12.48 1.68 -12.81
N ASP A 340 -12.11 2.95 -12.69
CA ASP A 340 -13.00 4.11 -12.70
C ASP A 340 -13.33 4.55 -14.15
N LEU A 341 -13.89 5.74 -14.34
CA LEU A 341 -14.40 6.20 -15.65
C LEU A 341 -13.36 6.96 -16.47
N GLU A 342 -12.49 7.75 -15.83
CA GLU A 342 -11.61 8.70 -16.51
C GLU A 342 -10.14 8.53 -16.13
N THR A 343 -9.27 8.61 -17.14
CA THR A 343 -7.82 8.65 -16.93
C THR A 343 -7.32 10.08 -16.75
N GLU A 344 -6.33 10.24 -15.88
CA GLU A 344 -5.63 11.51 -15.63
C GLU A 344 -4.24 11.53 -16.27
N VAL A 345 -3.88 10.51 -17.03
CA VAL A 345 -2.63 10.51 -17.81
C VAL A 345 -2.79 11.47 -18.98
N ALA A 346 -2.04 12.57 -18.93
CA ALA A 346 -2.04 13.56 -20.01
C ALA A 346 -1.24 13.05 -21.22
N PRO A 347 -1.65 13.39 -22.45
CA PRO A 347 -0.84 13.17 -23.62
C PRO A 347 0.53 13.86 -23.51
N HIS A 348 1.58 13.20 -24.02
CA HIS A 348 2.94 13.74 -24.06
C HIS A 348 3.55 13.55 -25.46
N GLU A 349 4.53 14.37 -25.81
CA GLU A 349 5.12 14.38 -27.17
C GLU A 349 6.43 13.59 -27.25
N GLY A 350 7.08 13.31 -26.10
CA GLY A 350 8.37 12.63 -26.03
C GLY A 350 8.24 11.11 -26.17
N GLU A 351 9.31 10.46 -26.65
CA GLU A 351 9.44 9.01 -26.55
C GLU A 351 9.81 8.64 -25.10
N SER A 352 9.03 7.76 -24.48
CA SER A 352 9.27 7.30 -23.11
C SER A 352 10.01 5.95 -23.09
N VAL A 353 10.76 5.72 -22.01
CA VAL A 353 11.31 4.40 -21.65
C VAL A 353 10.74 4.00 -20.31
N ILE A 354 10.11 2.84 -20.24
CA ILE A 354 9.55 2.28 -19.01
C ILE A 354 10.65 1.50 -18.30
N ILE A 355 10.82 1.76 -17.00
CA ILE A 355 11.80 1.09 -16.15
C ILE A 355 11.02 0.31 -15.10
N LEU A 356 11.21 -1.01 -15.06
CA LEU A 356 10.63 -1.85 -14.02
C LEU A 356 11.50 -1.78 -12.77
N GLY A 357 10.88 -1.41 -11.64
CA GLY A 357 11.54 -1.31 -10.36
C GLY A 357 11.95 -2.67 -9.77
N SER A 358 12.53 -2.63 -8.56
CA SER A 358 13.02 -3.84 -7.89
C SER A 358 11.94 -4.62 -7.12
N GLY A 359 10.74 -4.06 -6.99
CA GLY A 359 9.70 -4.63 -6.14
C GLY A 359 10.05 -4.58 -4.64
N PRO A 360 9.36 -5.35 -3.79
CA PRO A 360 9.62 -5.38 -2.36
C PRO A 360 11.02 -5.94 -2.05
N ASN A 361 11.65 -5.41 -0.99
CA ASN A 361 12.92 -5.92 -0.52
C ASN A 361 12.82 -7.41 -0.15
N ARG A 362 13.88 -8.17 -0.43
CA ARG A 362 13.95 -9.61 -0.15
C ARG A 362 15.38 -10.03 0.19
N ILE A 363 15.50 -11.10 0.95
CA ILE A 363 16.82 -11.66 1.28
C ILE A 363 17.50 -12.16 -0.01
N GLY A 364 18.74 -11.69 -0.22
CA GLY A 364 19.53 -12.00 -1.41
C GLY A 364 19.38 -11.01 -2.55
N GLN A 365 18.60 -9.94 -2.36
CA GLN A 365 18.51 -8.81 -3.27
C GLN A 365 18.92 -7.55 -2.52
N GLY A 366 20.02 -6.96 -2.93
CA GLY A 366 20.58 -5.78 -2.27
C GLY A 366 20.05 -4.47 -2.89
N ILE A 367 20.45 -3.36 -2.28
CA ILE A 367 20.12 -2.00 -2.71
C ILE A 367 20.64 -1.67 -4.13
N GLU A 368 21.60 -2.43 -4.64
CA GLU A 368 22.17 -2.26 -5.97
C GLU A 368 21.13 -2.34 -7.10
N PHE A 369 20.00 -3.01 -6.86
CA PHE A 369 18.92 -3.09 -7.84
C PHE A 369 18.17 -1.78 -7.94
N ASP A 370 17.85 -1.15 -6.82
CA ASP A 370 17.25 0.17 -6.83
C ASP A 370 18.23 1.22 -7.36
N TYR A 371 19.50 1.13 -6.97
CA TYR A 371 20.56 1.97 -7.50
C TYR A 371 20.66 1.89 -9.02
N SER A 372 20.59 0.68 -9.62
CA SER A 372 20.61 0.53 -11.07
C SER A 372 19.39 1.13 -11.75
N CYS A 373 18.21 1.06 -11.14
CA CYS A 373 17.00 1.72 -11.63
C CYS A 373 17.15 3.25 -11.66
N VAL A 374 17.67 3.84 -10.57
CA VAL A 374 17.91 5.29 -10.49
C VAL A 374 18.92 5.74 -11.54
N HIS A 375 20.05 5.04 -11.68
CA HIS A 375 21.06 5.39 -12.67
C HIS A 375 20.60 5.19 -14.12
N ALA A 376 19.79 4.16 -14.39
CA ALA A 376 19.17 4.00 -15.70
C ALA A 376 18.23 5.17 -16.01
N THR A 377 17.44 5.62 -15.05
CA THR A 377 16.57 6.79 -15.20
C THR A 377 17.37 8.04 -15.53
N MET A 378 18.46 8.30 -14.78
CA MET A 378 19.33 9.46 -15.03
C MET A 378 19.95 9.43 -16.43
N ALA A 379 20.53 8.29 -16.83
CA ALA A 379 21.15 8.13 -18.14
C ALA A 379 20.15 8.28 -19.30
N LEU A 380 18.93 7.78 -19.16
CA LEU A 380 17.88 7.91 -20.16
C LEU A 380 17.40 9.36 -20.29
N ARG A 381 17.23 10.08 -19.17
CA ARG A 381 16.90 11.51 -19.19
C ARG A 381 18.01 12.34 -19.86
N GLU A 382 19.29 12.05 -19.56
CA GLU A 382 20.45 12.70 -20.23
C GLU A 382 20.46 12.41 -21.73
N ALA A 383 19.97 11.24 -22.17
CA ALA A 383 19.82 10.88 -23.57
C ALA A 383 18.58 11.50 -24.24
N GLY A 384 17.75 12.24 -23.50
CA GLY A 384 16.59 12.96 -24.03
C GLY A 384 15.28 12.15 -24.07
N TYR A 385 15.22 11.01 -23.38
CA TYR A 385 13.98 10.24 -23.21
C TYR A 385 13.20 10.67 -21.99
N GLU A 386 11.88 10.61 -22.07
CA GLU A 386 11.04 10.62 -20.89
C GLU A 386 11.15 9.29 -20.15
N THR A 387 11.13 9.35 -18.82
CA THR A 387 11.33 8.16 -17.99
C THR A 387 10.08 7.82 -17.20
N VAL A 388 9.67 6.57 -17.27
CA VAL A 388 8.49 6.03 -16.61
C VAL A 388 8.92 4.90 -15.69
N MET A 389 8.79 5.09 -14.38
CA MET A 389 9.08 4.06 -13.39
C MET A 389 7.80 3.28 -13.05
N VAL A 390 7.91 1.96 -12.94
CA VAL A 390 6.85 1.10 -12.37
C VAL A 390 7.43 0.39 -11.16
N ASN A 391 6.92 0.65 -9.98
CA ASN A 391 7.38 0.00 -8.75
C ASN A 391 6.28 0.00 -7.68
N CYS A 392 6.36 -0.94 -6.74
CA CYS A 392 5.42 -1.08 -5.61
C CYS A 392 6.09 -0.94 -4.24
N ASN A 393 7.38 -0.62 -4.19
CA ASN A 393 8.14 -0.51 -2.94
C ASN A 393 8.29 0.96 -2.53
N PRO A 394 7.64 1.41 -1.44
CA PRO A 394 7.70 2.81 -1.02
C PRO A 394 9.04 3.19 -0.36
N GLU A 395 9.86 2.22 0.02
CA GLU A 395 11.13 2.44 0.71
C GLU A 395 12.32 2.68 -0.24
N THR A 396 12.09 2.71 -1.56
CA THR A 396 13.16 2.83 -2.57
C THR A 396 13.33 4.27 -3.05
N VAL A 397 14.55 4.64 -3.41
CA VAL A 397 14.90 5.95 -4.01
C VAL A 397 14.29 6.09 -5.40
N SER A 398 14.20 4.99 -6.17
CA SER A 398 13.58 5.00 -7.49
C SER A 398 12.12 5.48 -7.48
N THR A 399 11.45 5.40 -6.32
CA THR A 399 10.09 5.90 -6.13
C THR A 399 10.01 7.32 -5.57
N ASP A 400 11.12 8.03 -5.42
CA ASP A 400 11.09 9.43 -5.03
C ASP A 400 10.57 10.31 -6.18
N TYR A 401 9.84 11.37 -5.79
CA TYR A 401 9.05 12.20 -6.73
C TYR A 401 9.88 12.95 -7.79
N ASP A 402 11.19 13.08 -7.60
CA ASP A 402 12.10 13.83 -8.46
C ASP A 402 13.02 12.92 -9.33
N ILE A 403 12.83 11.60 -9.27
CA ILE A 403 13.67 10.65 -10.00
C ILE A 403 13.18 10.44 -11.43
N SER A 404 11.94 10.04 -11.64
CA SER A 404 11.35 9.81 -12.97
C SER A 404 10.32 10.86 -13.33
N ASP A 405 10.04 11.02 -14.62
CA ASP A 405 9.03 11.97 -15.10
C ASP A 405 7.61 11.48 -14.74
N ARG A 406 7.38 10.17 -14.76
CA ARG A 406 6.17 9.51 -14.28
C ARG A 406 6.51 8.26 -13.49
N LEU A 407 5.73 7.98 -12.45
CA LEU A 407 5.87 6.78 -11.64
C LEU A 407 4.50 6.16 -11.39
N TYR A 408 4.38 4.89 -11.77
CA TYR A 408 3.20 4.08 -11.50
C TYR A 408 3.44 3.21 -10.28
N PHE A 409 2.65 3.44 -9.21
CA PHE A 409 2.58 2.54 -8.07
C PHE A 409 1.70 1.35 -8.43
N GLU A 410 2.32 0.37 -9.08
CA GLU A 410 1.64 -0.81 -9.58
C GLU A 410 2.38 -2.09 -9.23
N PRO A 411 1.67 -3.22 -9.13
CA PRO A 411 2.31 -4.52 -9.06
C PRO A 411 3.16 -4.78 -10.31
N LEU A 412 4.29 -5.47 -10.14
CA LEU A 412 5.17 -5.85 -11.26
C LEU A 412 4.73 -7.17 -11.90
N THR A 413 3.42 -7.39 -12.01
CA THR A 413 2.86 -8.54 -12.72
C THR A 413 2.75 -8.29 -14.21
N LEU A 414 2.66 -9.36 -15.00
CA LEU A 414 2.47 -9.24 -16.45
C LEU A 414 1.19 -8.45 -16.79
N GLU A 415 0.11 -8.68 -16.05
CA GLU A 415 -1.17 -7.98 -16.23
C GLU A 415 -0.99 -6.47 -16.04
N ASP A 416 -0.49 -6.07 -14.87
CA ASP A 416 -0.39 -4.66 -14.49
C ASP A 416 0.62 -3.90 -15.37
N VAL A 417 1.77 -4.50 -15.68
CA VAL A 417 2.81 -3.87 -16.53
C VAL A 417 2.33 -3.68 -17.98
N LEU A 418 1.61 -4.66 -18.55
CA LEU A 418 1.05 -4.52 -19.90
C LEU A 418 0.01 -3.41 -20.00
N GLU A 419 -0.76 -3.17 -18.94
CA GLU A 419 -1.72 -2.06 -18.91
C GLU A 419 -1.01 -0.70 -18.80
N VAL A 420 0.09 -0.59 -18.04
CA VAL A 420 0.91 0.63 -18.01
C VAL A 420 1.53 0.91 -19.37
N ILE A 421 2.09 -0.11 -20.04
CA ILE A 421 2.64 0.04 -21.39
C ILE A 421 1.55 0.57 -22.33
N ALA A 422 0.36 -0.02 -22.31
CA ALA A 422 -0.74 0.41 -23.18
C ALA A 422 -1.21 1.84 -22.89
N ALA A 423 -1.21 2.28 -21.64
CA ALA A 423 -1.57 3.64 -21.26
C ALA A 423 -0.52 4.66 -21.76
N GLU A 424 0.76 4.35 -21.64
CA GLU A 424 1.85 5.20 -22.11
C GLU A 424 1.87 5.24 -23.66
N GLU A 425 1.65 4.12 -24.35
CA GLU A 425 1.52 4.09 -25.81
C GLU A 425 0.34 4.92 -26.33
N ALA A 426 -0.79 4.93 -25.59
CA ALA A 426 -1.94 5.74 -25.94
C ALA A 426 -1.73 7.25 -25.69
N SER A 427 -0.82 7.60 -24.78
CA SER A 427 -0.56 8.99 -24.36
C SER A 427 0.59 9.63 -25.14
N GLY A 428 1.52 8.81 -25.69
CA GLY A 428 2.71 9.26 -26.43
C GLY A 428 3.37 8.09 -27.14
N GLY A 429 4.69 7.99 -27.10
CA GLY A 429 5.46 6.89 -27.66
C GLY A 429 6.21 6.12 -26.58
N VAL A 430 6.24 4.79 -26.67
CA VAL A 430 7.08 3.93 -25.82
C VAL A 430 8.23 3.37 -26.65
N ARG A 431 9.46 3.78 -26.36
CA ARG A 431 10.67 3.30 -27.03
C ARG A 431 11.03 1.88 -26.65
N GLY A 432 10.78 1.51 -25.40
CA GLY A 432 11.09 0.19 -24.88
C GLY A 432 10.92 0.09 -23.36
N VAL A 433 11.16 -1.12 -22.86
CA VAL A 433 11.09 -1.43 -21.43
C VAL A 433 12.49 -1.84 -20.96
N PHE A 434 13.01 -1.18 -19.94
CA PHE A 434 14.24 -1.53 -19.25
C PHE A 434 13.92 -2.42 -18.06
N VAL A 435 14.49 -3.62 -18.04
CA VAL A 435 14.33 -4.59 -16.96
C VAL A 435 15.70 -4.78 -16.30
N PRO A 436 15.87 -4.45 -15.01
CA PRO A 436 17.12 -4.70 -14.29
C PRO A 436 17.51 -6.17 -14.33
N VAL A 437 18.81 -6.45 -14.40
CA VAL A 437 19.36 -7.80 -14.64
C VAL A 437 18.86 -8.86 -13.66
N SER A 438 18.57 -8.47 -12.40
CA SER A 438 18.03 -9.36 -11.39
C SER A 438 16.61 -9.85 -11.66
N TYR A 439 15.81 -9.05 -12.36
CA TYR A 439 14.41 -9.36 -12.66
C TYR A 439 14.29 -10.39 -13.80
N THR A 440 15.15 -10.32 -14.80
CA THR A 440 15.14 -11.23 -15.93
C THR A 440 15.35 -12.70 -15.54
N HIS A 441 16.04 -12.97 -14.45
CA HIS A 441 16.24 -14.35 -13.96
C HIS A 441 15.06 -14.92 -13.19
N LEU A 442 14.20 -14.08 -12.62
CA LEU A 442 13.04 -14.53 -11.81
C LEU A 442 11.80 -14.76 -12.68
N THR A 443 11.52 -13.87 -13.62
CA THR A 443 10.35 -13.97 -14.51
C THR A 443 10.48 -15.08 -15.55
N LEU A 444 11.67 -15.32 -16.09
CA LEU A 444 11.90 -16.38 -17.10
C LEU A 444 11.97 -17.79 -16.48
N ALA A 445 12.23 -17.92 -15.18
CA ALA A 445 12.26 -19.22 -14.50
C ALA A 445 10.85 -19.73 -14.19
N ASP A 446 9.90 -18.85 -13.92
CA ASP A 446 8.51 -19.24 -13.59
C ASP A 446 7.69 -19.64 -14.82
N GLU A 447 7.98 -19.07 -16.01
CA GLU A 447 7.32 -19.48 -17.25
C GLU A 447 7.81 -20.83 -17.81
N ARG A 448 8.97 -21.33 -17.38
CA ARG A 448 9.52 -22.63 -17.83
C ARG A 448 9.20 -23.80 -16.92
N SER A 449 8.53 -23.57 -15.80
CA SER A 449 8.14 -24.60 -14.82
C SER A 449 6.64 -24.94 -14.80
N SER A 450 5.89 -24.51 -15.83
CA SER A 450 4.50 -24.89 -16.07
C SER A 450 4.39 -25.88 -17.24
#